data_f0165b19368e1d89a84956babf06f28f
#
_entry.id   f0165b19368e1d89a84956babf06f28f
#
_cell.length_a   1.000
_cell.length_b   1.000
_cell.length_c   1.000
_cell.angle_alpha   90.00
_cell.angle_beta   90.00
_cell.angle_gamma   90.00
#
_symmetry.space_group_name_H-M   'P 1'
#
loop_
_entity.id
_entity.type
_entity.pdbx_description
1 polymer ?
#
loop_
_entity_poly.entity_id
_entity_poly.type
_entity_poly.pdbx_seq_one_letter_code
_entity_poly.pdbx_strand_id
1 'polypeptide(L)'
;MNLERHFVNRIRQQAQIRQNATALRHKINGLWKDISWNSFQQQLDQLSLAFLACNIQVQDKIAIFAHNMSRWTIADIAALQVRAITVPIYATNTSQQAEFILNHADVKILFVGDQ
;
A
#
# COMPACT_ATOMS: atom_id res chain seq x y z
N MET A 1 -6.75 18.64 -16.08
CA MET A 1 -6.71 17.95 -14.78
C MET A 1 -5.64 18.64 -13.92
N ASN A 2 -5.97 19.04 -12.71
CA ASN A 2 -4.99 19.62 -11.80
C ASN A 2 -4.24 18.51 -11.08
N LEU A 3 -3.05 18.16 -11.55
CA LEU A 3 -2.22 17.09 -11.01
C LEU A 3 -1.77 17.35 -9.57
N GLU A 4 -1.73 18.61 -9.14
CA GLU A 4 -1.36 18.97 -7.77
C GLU A 4 -2.37 18.46 -6.74
N ARG A 5 -3.62 18.23 -7.14
CA ARG A 5 -4.67 17.72 -6.25
C ARG A 5 -4.74 16.20 -6.22
N HIS A 6 -3.97 15.53 -7.06
CA HIS A 6 -3.96 14.08 -7.05
C HIS A 6 -3.33 13.55 -5.76
N PHE A 7 -3.97 12.56 -5.14
CA PHE A 7 -3.57 12.05 -3.81
C PHE A 7 -2.10 11.62 -3.75
N VAL A 8 -1.65 10.88 -4.74
CA VAL A 8 -0.25 10.39 -4.82
C VAL A 8 0.73 11.56 -4.89
N ASN A 9 0.41 12.57 -5.68
CA ASN A 9 1.26 13.76 -5.80
C ASN A 9 1.28 14.58 -4.51
N ARG A 10 0.17 14.62 -3.79
CA ARG A 10 0.10 15.26 -2.46
C ARG A 10 1.04 14.60 -1.47
N ILE A 11 1.09 13.28 -1.46
CA ILE A 11 2.00 12.53 -0.58
C ILE A 11 3.45 12.87 -0.95
N ARG A 12 3.79 12.87 -2.22
CA ARG A 12 5.14 13.20 -2.70
C ARG A 12 5.55 14.61 -2.33
N GLN A 13 4.64 15.57 -2.45
CA GLN A 13 4.89 16.95 -2.02
C GLN A 13 5.14 17.03 -0.52
N GLN A 14 4.35 16.34 0.30
CA GLN A 14 4.56 16.33 1.75
C GLN A 14 5.91 15.72 2.11
N ALA A 15 6.36 14.69 1.40
CA ALA A 15 7.68 14.10 1.62
C ALA A 15 8.80 15.11 1.33
N GLN A 16 8.65 15.92 0.28
CA GLN A 16 9.63 16.96 -0.05
C GLN A 16 9.67 18.08 1.00
N ILE A 17 8.52 18.45 1.55
CA ILE A 17 8.39 19.54 2.52
C ILE A 17 8.79 19.07 3.92
N ARG A 18 8.32 17.91 4.35
CA ARG A 18 8.42 17.45 5.74
C ARG A 18 9.60 16.51 6.01
N GLN A 19 10.21 15.98 5.00
CA GLN A 19 11.46 15.20 5.00
C GLN A 19 11.58 14.22 6.19
N ASN A 20 12.22 14.64 7.28
CA ASN A 20 12.51 13.79 8.43
C ASN A 20 11.37 13.75 9.47
N ALA A 21 10.29 14.51 9.27
CA ALA A 21 9.13 14.44 10.15
C ALA A 21 8.44 13.08 10.02
N THR A 22 7.71 12.67 11.04
CA THR A 22 7.02 11.38 11.08
C THR A 22 5.82 11.40 10.13
N ALA A 23 5.79 10.45 9.19
CA ALA A 23 4.63 10.22 8.31
C ALA A 23 3.71 9.14 8.88
N LEU A 24 4.29 8.03 9.32
CA LEU A 24 3.56 6.91 9.89
C LEU A 24 4.21 6.48 11.21
N ARG A 25 3.39 5.96 12.09
CA ARG A 25 3.86 5.40 13.36
C ARG A 25 3.25 4.02 13.53
N HIS A 26 4.09 3.03 13.85
CA HIS A 26 3.64 1.67 14.04
C HIS A 26 4.27 1.04 15.29
N LYS A 27 3.65 -0.01 15.78
CA LYS A 27 4.09 -0.71 16.97
C LYS A 27 4.73 -2.05 16.59
N ILE A 28 5.98 -2.26 17.01
CA ILE A 28 6.70 -3.51 16.80
C ILE A 28 7.21 -3.99 18.16
N ASN A 29 6.86 -5.21 18.55
CA ASN A 29 7.28 -5.81 19.82
C ASN A 29 6.99 -4.91 21.03
N GLY A 30 5.82 -4.26 21.03
CA GLY A 30 5.41 -3.36 22.10
C GLY A 30 6.01 -1.96 22.06
N LEU A 31 6.89 -1.68 21.10
CA LEU A 31 7.56 -0.38 20.96
C LEU A 31 7.02 0.38 19.74
N TRP A 32 6.76 1.67 19.92
CA TRP A 32 6.37 2.55 18.83
C TRP A 32 7.59 2.91 18.00
N LYS A 33 7.47 2.78 16.67
CA LYS A 33 8.49 3.18 15.70
C LYS A 33 7.90 4.14 14.69
N ASP A 34 8.69 5.15 14.34
CA ASP A 34 8.29 6.17 13.39
C ASP A 34 8.89 5.86 12.02
N ILE A 35 8.10 6.14 10.97
CA ILE A 35 8.57 6.13 9.58
C ILE A 35 8.52 7.58 9.13
N SER A 36 9.67 8.13 8.72
CA SER A 36 9.75 9.49 8.22
C SER A 36 9.08 9.63 6.85
N TRP A 37 8.73 10.85 6.46
CA TRP A 37 8.18 11.12 5.14
C TRP A 37 9.15 10.68 4.02
N ASN A 38 10.47 10.90 4.18
CA ASN A 38 11.46 10.44 3.21
C ASN A 38 11.48 8.91 3.09
N SER A 39 11.52 8.22 4.21
CA SER A 39 11.50 6.75 4.23
C SER A 39 10.20 6.20 3.65
N PHE A 40 9.08 6.81 3.99
CA PHE A 40 7.77 6.44 3.47
C PHE A 40 7.73 6.54 1.95
N GLN A 41 8.11 7.69 1.39
CA GLN A 41 8.13 7.88 -0.07
C GLN A 41 9.09 6.92 -0.75
N GLN A 42 10.25 6.67 -0.16
CA GLN A 42 11.23 5.72 -0.70
C GLN A 42 10.65 4.30 -0.75
N GLN A 43 9.99 3.85 0.30
CA GLN A 43 9.35 2.54 0.34
C GLN A 43 8.21 2.43 -0.67
N LEU A 44 7.42 3.50 -0.85
CA LEU A 44 6.38 3.55 -1.87
C LEU A 44 6.98 3.38 -3.27
N ASP A 45 8.03 4.10 -3.57
CA ASP A 45 8.67 4.06 -4.89
C ASP A 45 9.30 2.69 -5.18
N GLN A 46 9.97 2.10 -4.18
CA GLN A 46 10.56 0.76 -4.33
C GLN A 46 9.50 -0.30 -4.61
N LEU A 47 8.38 -0.26 -3.88
CA LEU A 47 7.30 -1.24 -4.07
C LEU A 47 6.59 -1.02 -5.40
N SER A 48 6.38 0.23 -5.81
CA SER A 48 5.80 0.54 -7.12
C SER A 48 6.65 0.01 -8.26
N LEU A 49 7.98 0.14 -8.17
CA LEU A 49 8.90 -0.41 -9.17
C LEU A 49 8.82 -1.94 -9.19
N ALA A 50 8.68 -2.58 -8.03
CA ALA A 50 8.50 -4.03 -7.94
C ALA A 50 7.19 -4.48 -8.63
N PHE A 51 6.10 -3.74 -8.45
CA PHE A 51 4.84 -4.01 -9.14
C PHE A 51 5.02 -3.95 -10.66
N LEU A 52 5.69 -2.93 -11.16
CA LEU A 52 5.96 -2.80 -12.59
C LEU A 52 6.84 -3.95 -13.10
N ALA A 53 7.83 -4.38 -12.32
CA ALA A 53 8.66 -5.54 -12.67
C ALA A 53 7.87 -6.85 -12.72
N CYS A 54 6.77 -6.95 -11.96
CA CYS A 54 5.84 -8.08 -12.00
C CYS A 54 4.76 -7.93 -13.08
N ASN A 55 4.92 -7.01 -14.02
CA ASN A 55 3.98 -6.75 -15.11
C ASN A 55 2.60 -6.29 -14.67
N ILE A 56 2.48 -5.61 -13.54
CA ILE A 56 1.22 -5.00 -13.12
C ILE A 56 0.86 -3.90 -14.11
N GLN A 57 -0.34 -3.99 -14.66
CA GLN A 57 -0.88 -3.04 -15.61
C GLN A 57 -1.88 -2.11 -14.93
N VAL A 58 -2.20 -1.00 -15.60
CA VAL A 58 -3.24 -0.07 -15.15
C VAL A 58 -4.54 -0.83 -14.92
N GLN A 59 -5.19 -0.60 -13.77
CA GLN A 59 -6.43 -1.23 -13.33
C GLN A 59 -6.31 -2.72 -12.94
N ASP A 60 -5.11 -3.28 -12.94
CA ASP A 60 -4.91 -4.60 -12.32
C ASP A 60 -5.22 -4.53 -10.83
N LYS A 61 -5.69 -5.63 -10.26
CA LYS A 61 -6.10 -5.68 -8.86
C LYS A 61 -5.01 -6.30 -7.99
N ILE A 62 -4.74 -5.62 -6.89
CA ILE A 62 -3.80 -6.05 -5.87
C ILE A 62 -4.58 -6.15 -4.57
N ALA A 63 -4.61 -7.33 -3.96
CA ALA A 63 -5.35 -7.56 -2.72
C ALA A 63 -4.44 -7.47 -1.51
N ILE A 64 -5.01 -6.99 -0.40
CA ILE A 64 -4.33 -6.94 0.89
C ILE A 64 -5.22 -7.62 1.92
N PHE A 65 -4.72 -8.73 2.45
CA PHE A 65 -5.39 -9.52 3.49
C PHE A 65 -4.55 -9.46 4.76
N ALA A 66 -4.79 -8.45 5.58
CA ALA A 66 -3.98 -8.19 6.77
C ALA A 66 -4.72 -7.27 7.73
N HIS A 67 -4.28 -7.27 8.99
CA HIS A 67 -4.68 -6.27 9.98
C HIS A 67 -4.06 -4.91 9.62
N ASN A 68 -4.59 -3.86 10.23
CA ASN A 68 -4.03 -2.51 10.06
C ASN A 68 -2.58 -2.47 10.52
N MET A 69 -1.70 -2.08 9.61
CA MET A 69 -0.28 -1.94 9.85
C MET A 69 0.31 -0.95 8.84
N SER A 70 1.50 -0.44 9.12
CA SER A 70 2.16 0.51 8.21
C SER A 70 2.36 -0.08 6.81
N ARG A 71 2.68 -1.36 6.72
CA ARG A 71 2.85 -2.06 5.44
C ARG A 71 1.58 -2.11 4.60
N TRP A 72 0.41 -2.14 5.26
CA TRP A 72 -0.88 -2.07 4.57
C TRP A 72 -1.01 -0.75 3.80
N THR A 73 -0.72 0.35 4.49
CA THR A 73 -0.77 1.70 3.90
C THR A 73 0.24 1.83 2.75
N ILE A 74 1.46 1.32 2.94
CA ILE A 74 2.50 1.36 1.91
C ILE A 74 2.07 0.57 0.67
N ALA A 75 1.53 -0.63 0.85
CA ALA A 75 1.06 -1.45 -0.27
C ALA A 75 -0.09 -0.77 -1.03
N ASP A 76 -1.05 -0.20 -0.31
CA ASP A 76 -2.20 0.50 -0.90
C ASP A 76 -1.76 1.69 -1.75
N ILE A 77 -0.94 2.56 -1.18
CA ILE A 77 -0.51 3.78 -1.88
C ILE A 77 0.45 3.46 -3.02
N ALA A 78 1.33 2.47 -2.85
CA ALA A 78 2.21 2.01 -3.94
C ALA A 78 1.39 1.47 -5.12
N ALA A 79 0.30 0.75 -4.85
CA ALA A 79 -0.63 0.30 -5.88
C ALA A 79 -1.26 1.49 -6.61
N LEU A 80 -1.68 2.53 -5.88
CA LEU A 80 -2.21 3.76 -6.48
C LEU A 80 -1.19 4.45 -7.38
N GLN A 81 0.09 4.45 -7.01
CA GLN A 81 1.15 5.07 -7.81
C GLN A 81 1.27 4.45 -9.21
N VAL A 82 1.02 3.15 -9.34
CA VAL A 82 1.04 2.45 -10.63
C VAL A 82 -0.35 2.32 -11.26
N ARG A 83 -1.33 3.01 -10.70
CA ARG A 83 -2.73 3.05 -11.17
C ARG A 83 -3.40 1.66 -11.13
N ALA A 84 -2.98 0.83 -10.20
CA ALA A 84 -3.65 -0.43 -9.88
C ALA A 84 -4.82 -0.17 -8.93
N ILE A 85 -5.65 -1.18 -8.75
CA ILE A 85 -6.82 -1.13 -7.87
C ILE A 85 -6.53 -1.99 -6.64
N THR A 86 -6.63 -1.40 -5.45
CA THR A 86 -6.49 -2.13 -4.20
C THR A 86 -7.81 -2.82 -3.84
N VAL A 87 -7.74 -4.12 -3.54
CA VAL A 87 -8.87 -4.91 -3.08
C VAL A 87 -8.61 -5.28 -1.61
N PRO A 88 -9.19 -4.56 -0.65
CA PRO A 88 -9.01 -4.89 0.75
C PRO A 88 -9.83 -6.12 1.13
N ILE A 89 -9.21 -7.04 1.85
CA ILE A 89 -9.88 -8.21 2.44
C ILE A 89 -9.76 -8.06 3.95
N TYR A 90 -10.89 -8.09 4.64
CA TYR A 90 -10.88 -7.95 6.09
C TYR A 90 -10.14 -9.11 6.76
N ALA A 91 -9.31 -8.78 7.75
CA ALA A 91 -8.53 -9.78 8.49
C ALA A 91 -9.43 -10.82 9.20
N THR A 92 -10.69 -10.46 9.46
CA THR A 92 -11.68 -11.35 10.07
C THR A 92 -12.34 -12.30 9.07
N ASN A 93 -12.09 -12.14 7.77
CA ASN A 93 -12.65 -13.06 6.77
C ASN A 93 -12.02 -14.44 6.90
N THR A 94 -12.81 -15.48 6.63
CA THR A 94 -12.31 -16.85 6.55
C THR A 94 -11.49 -17.03 5.27
N SER A 95 -10.68 -18.11 5.22
CA SER A 95 -9.93 -18.45 4.02
C SER A 95 -10.82 -18.69 2.81
N GLN A 96 -12.00 -19.27 3.03
CA GLN A 96 -12.98 -19.51 1.95
C GLN A 96 -13.55 -18.17 1.42
N GLN A 97 -13.86 -17.23 2.31
CA GLN A 97 -14.32 -15.90 1.91
C GLN A 97 -13.23 -15.15 1.13
N ALA A 98 -12.00 -15.23 1.61
CA ALA A 98 -10.87 -14.59 0.93
C ALA A 98 -10.66 -15.19 -0.47
N GLU A 99 -10.71 -16.51 -0.60
CA GLU A 99 -10.60 -17.22 -1.89
C GLU A 99 -11.67 -16.75 -2.88
N PHE A 100 -12.92 -16.62 -2.42
CA PHE A 100 -14.00 -16.10 -3.25
C PHE A 100 -13.70 -14.71 -3.78
N ILE A 101 -13.25 -13.80 -2.90
CA ILE A 101 -12.94 -12.42 -3.27
C ILE A 101 -11.79 -12.38 -4.29
N LEU A 102 -10.73 -13.16 -4.05
CA LEU A 102 -9.58 -13.20 -4.94
C LEU A 102 -9.94 -13.67 -6.34
N ASN A 103 -10.76 -14.70 -6.44
CA ASN A 103 -11.20 -15.25 -7.72
C ASN A 103 -12.19 -14.32 -8.43
N HIS A 104 -13.15 -13.78 -7.68
CA HIS A 104 -14.18 -12.89 -8.25
C HIS A 104 -13.58 -11.60 -8.80
N ALA A 105 -12.62 -11.03 -8.11
CA ALA A 105 -11.97 -9.77 -8.50
C ALA A 105 -10.81 -9.96 -9.49
N ASP A 106 -10.43 -11.19 -9.81
CA ASP A 106 -9.29 -11.49 -10.69
C ASP A 106 -8.00 -10.81 -10.21
N VAL A 107 -7.65 -11.05 -8.94
CA VAL A 107 -6.51 -10.44 -8.28
C VAL A 107 -5.20 -10.99 -8.84
N LYS A 108 -4.24 -10.11 -9.12
CA LYS A 108 -2.93 -10.48 -9.67
C LYS A 108 -1.88 -10.71 -8.59
N ILE A 109 -1.92 -9.94 -7.51
CA ILE A 109 -0.99 -10.04 -6.39
C ILE A 109 -1.79 -10.00 -5.09
N LEU A 110 -1.41 -10.85 -4.15
CA LEU A 110 -1.99 -10.89 -2.80
C LEU A 110 -0.89 -10.63 -1.77
N PHE A 111 -1.08 -9.61 -0.94
CA PHE A 111 -0.30 -9.41 0.27
C PHE A 111 -1.03 -10.01 1.46
N VAL A 112 -0.33 -10.83 2.24
CA VAL A 112 -0.87 -11.43 3.45
C VAL A 112 -0.03 -10.96 4.62
N GLY A 113 -0.68 -10.38 5.62
CA GLY A 113 -0.01 -9.95 6.84
C GLY A 113 -0.07 -11.02 7.92
N ASP A 114 0.95 -11.08 8.74
CA ASP A 114 0.97 -11.93 9.93
C ASP A 114 0.02 -11.39 10.99
N GLN A 115 -0.46 -12.30 11.84
CA GLN A 115 -1.30 -11.93 12.99
C GLN A 115 -0.48 -11.34 14.14
#